data_7427f4f306106f260f027363ae6539d3
#
_entry.id   7427f4f306106f260f027363ae6539d3
#
_cell.length_a   1.000
_cell.length_b   1.000
_cell.length_c   1.000
_cell.angle_alpha   90.00
_cell.angle_beta   90.00
_cell.angle_gamma   90.00
#
_symmetry.space_group_name_H-M   'P 1'
#
loop_
_entity.id
_entity.type
_entity.pdbx_description
1 polymer ?
#
loop_
_entity_poly.entity_id
_entity_poly.type
_entity_poly.pdbx_seq_one_letter_code
_entity_poly.pdbx_strand_id
1 'polypeptide(L)'
;MDLGQVFTDRIVANYMVSLFSHHVSKGRVLEPCFGGGAFLKACKEAGYKNVYGCEIDEGLYRKVVDEYPEYQLLQTDFLNYNPRERFDGIIMNPPYVRQEKIDDLESLGISKE
;
A
#
# COMPACT_ATOMS: atom_id res chain seq x y z
N MET A 1 -8.26 17.54 2.94
CA MET A 1 -7.42 16.35 2.84
C MET A 1 -6.92 15.95 4.22
N ASP A 2 -6.97 14.70 4.51
CA ASP A 2 -6.50 14.20 5.79
C ASP A 2 -4.99 14.34 5.93
N LEU A 3 -4.56 14.47 7.17
CA LEU A 3 -3.15 14.59 7.49
C LEU A 3 -2.41 13.33 7.09
N GLY A 4 -1.40 13.50 6.26
CA GLY A 4 -0.55 12.41 5.85
C GLY A 4 -1.04 11.59 4.67
N GLN A 5 -2.22 11.87 4.14
CA GLN A 5 -2.67 11.18 2.93
C GLN A 5 -2.01 11.79 1.70
N VAL A 6 -1.29 10.97 0.98
CA VAL A 6 -0.66 11.34 -0.29
C VAL A 6 -0.98 10.28 -1.32
N PHE A 7 -1.58 10.71 -2.42
CA PHE A 7 -1.89 9.78 -3.51
C PHE A 7 -0.68 9.69 -4.44
N THR A 8 -0.28 8.47 -4.75
CA THR A 8 0.85 8.23 -5.62
C THR A 8 0.47 8.54 -7.06
N ASP A 9 1.35 9.28 -7.73
CA ASP A 9 1.21 9.56 -9.15
C ASP A 9 1.30 8.27 -9.96
N ARG A 10 0.51 8.18 -11.03
CA ARG A 10 0.44 7.00 -11.89
C ARG A 10 1.81 6.64 -12.49
N ILE A 11 2.57 7.65 -12.92
CA ILE A 11 3.88 7.44 -13.52
C ILE A 11 4.84 6.85 -12.48
N VAL A 12 4.80 7.38 -11.26
CA VAL A 12 5.63 6.88 -10.16
C VAL A 12 5.23 5.46 -9.81
N ALA A 13 3.93 5.17 -9.72
CA ALA A 13 3.45 3.85 -9.39
C ALA A 13 3.90 2.82 -10.43
N ASN A 14 3.77 3.14 -11.72
CA ASN A 14 4.20 2.26 -12.79
C ASN A 14 5.70 2.02 -12.73
N TYR A 15 6.48 3.06 -12.47
CA TYR A 15 7.92 2.92 -12.34
C TYR A 15 8.29 2.00 -11.18
N MET A 16 7.68 2.20 -10.02
CA MET A 16 7.98 1.39 -8.84
C MET A 16 7.64 -0.08 -9.05
N VAL A 17 6.50 -0.35 -9.67
CA VAL A 17 6.12 -1.73 -10.00
C VAL A 17 7.12 -2.35 -10.98
N SER A 18 7.63 -1.56 -11.92
CA SER A 18 8.61 -2.04 -12.90
C SER A 18 9.94 -2.47 -12.27
N LEU A 19 10.23 -1.99 -11.05
CA LEU A 19 11.46 -2.36 -10.36
C LEU A 19 11.42 -3.76 -9.73
N PHE A 20 10.25 -4.36 -9.60
CA PHE A 20 10.15 -5.71 -9.07
C PHE A 20 10.79 -6.73 -10.02
N SER A 21 11.47 -7.71 -9.45
CA SER A 21 12.04 -8.80 -10.23
C SER A 21 10.95 -9.70 -10.81
N HIS A 22 11.31 -10.52 -11.78
CA HIS A 22 10.39 -11.50 -12.36
C HIS A 22 9.83 -12.45 -11.28
N HIS A 23 10.66 -12.85 -10.33
CA HIS A 23 10.23 -13.71 -9.23
C HIS A 23 9.11 -13.03 -8.41
N VAL A 24 9.28 -11.75 -8.08
CA VAL A 24 8.28 -11.00 -7.31
C VAL A 24 7.00 -10.83 -8.12
N SER A 25 7.11 -10.55 -9.41
CA SER A 25 5.94 -10.35 -10.26
C SER A 25 5.07 -11.61 -10.39
N LYS A 26 5.66 -12.77 -10.21
CA LYS A 26 4.94 -14.05 -10.22
C LYS A 26 4.50 -14.52 -8.85
N GLY A 27 5.00 -13.88 -7.80
CA GLY A 27 4.69 -14.25 -6.42
C GLY A 27 3.54 -13.44 -5.83
N ARG A 28 3.52 -13.36 -4.51
CA ARG A 28 2.53 -12.55 -3.78
C ARG A 28 3.10 -11.19 -3.48
N VAL A 29 2.32 -10.16 -3.78
CA VAL A 29 2.70 -8.77 -3.54
C VAL A 29 1.70 -8.15 -2.57
N LEU A 30 2.20 -7.40 -1.60
CA LEU A 30 1.38 -6.72 -0.61
C LEU A 30 1.48 -5.20 -0.79
N GLU A 31 0.33 -4.55 -0.79
CA GLU A 31 0.21 -3.09 -0.69
C GLU A 31 -0.45 -2.78 0.66
N PRO A 32 0.34 -2.37 1.67
CA PRO A 32 -0.19 -2.19 3.03
C PRO A 32 -1.16 -1.03 3.19
N CYS A 33 -1.19 -0.10 2.24
CA CYS A 33 -1.95 1.13 2.36
C CYS A 33 -2.32 1.60 0.96
N PHE A 34 -3.29 0.91 0.33
CA PHE A 34 -3.49 1.11 -1.11
C PHE A 34 -4.15 2.44 -1.51
N GLY A 35 -4.77 3.16 -0.57
CA GLY A 35 -5.29 4.50 -0.84
C GLY A 35 -6.20 4.57 -2.05
N GLY A 36 -5.83 5.41 -3.01
CA GLY A 36 -6.60 5.57 -4.26
C GLY A 36 -6.40 4.46 -5.27
N GLY A 37 -5.50 3.51 -5.00
CA GLY A 37 -5.32 2.34 -5.84
C GLY A 37 -4.29 2.48 -6.96
N ALA A 38 -3.42 3.50 -6.92
CA ALA A 38 -2.43 3.70 -7.98
C ALA A 38 -1.51 2.49 -8.17
N PHE A 39 -1.02 1.91 -7.06
CA PHE A 39 -0.18 0.71 -7.14
C PHE A 39 -0.97 -0.52 -7.59
N LEU A 40 -2.22 -0.64 -7.14
CA LEU A 40 -3.08 -1.75 -7.58
C LEU A 40 -3.30 -1.68 -9.10
N LYS A 41 -3.55 -0.49 -9.61
CA LYS A 41 -3.71 -0.29 -11.04
C LYS A 41 -2.44 -0.63 -11.80
N ALA A 42 -1.30 -0.19 -11.30
CA ALA A 42 0.00 -0.49 -11.91
C ALA A 42 0.28 -1.99 -11.92
N CYS A 43 -0.02 -2.68 -10.83
CA CYS A 43 0.12 -4.13 -10.75
C CYS A 43 -0.79 -4.84 -11.75
N LYS A 44 -2.02 -4.39 -11.87
CA LYS A 44 -2.98 -4.98 -12.79
C LYS A 44 -2.54 -4.79 -14.24
N GLU A 45 -2.11 -3.58 -14.59
CA GLU A 45 -1.62 -3.29 -15.94
C GLU A 45 -0.36 -4.10 -16.28
N ALA A 46 0.46 -4.39 -15.27
CA ALA A 46 1.65 -5.21 -15.44
C ALA A 46 1.38 -6.73 -15.41
N GLY A 47 0.12 -7.12 -15.22
CA GLY A 47 -0.26 -8.53 -15.26
C GLY A 47 -0.07 -9.29 -13.95
N TYR A 48 0.07 -8.60 -12.82
CA TYR A 48 0.21 -9.26 -11.51
C TYR A 48 -1.10 -9.93 -11.11
N LYS A 49 -1.01 -11.15 -10.60
CA LYS A 49 -2.19 -11.95 -10.28
C LYS A 49 -2.47 -12.08 -8.78
N ASN A 50 -1.43 -12.10 -7.96
CA ASN A 50 -1.55 -12.38 -6.53
C ASN A 50 -1.22 -11.13 -5.72
N VAL A 51 -2.15 -10.18 -5.70
CA VAL A 51 -1.98 -8.92 -4.99
C VAL A 51 -2.92 -8.87 -3.81
N TYR A 52 -2.35 -8.48 -2.66
CA TYR A 52 -3.05 -8.32 -1.39
C TYR A 52 -2.92 -6.86 -0.98
N GLY A 53 -3.94 -6.32 -0.36
CA GLY A 53 -3.89 -4.92 0.06
C GLY A 53 -4.74 -4.64 1.27
N CYS A 54 -4.32 -3.63 2.03
CA CYS A 54 -5.05 -3.12 3.18
C CYS A 54 -5.31 -1.63 2.99
N GLU A 55 -6.45 -1.17 3.46
CA GLU A 55 -6.78 0.24 3.54
C GLU A 55 -7.69 0.46 4.74
N ILE A 56 -7.28 1.37 5.63
CA ILE A 56 -8.03 1.66 6.84
C ILE A 56 -9.24 2.57 6.56
N ASP A 57 -9.15 3.42 5.56
CA ASP A 57 -10.21 4.36 5.23
C ASP A 57 -11.34 3.65 4.49
N GLU A 58 -12.54 3.64 5.09
CA GLU A 58 -13.68 2.94 4.53
C GLU A 58 -14.10 3.49 3.16
N GLY A 59 -14.05 4.81 3.01
CA GLY A 59 -14.44 5.44 1.75
C GLY A 59 -13.52 5.06 0.60
N LEU A 60 -12.20 5.08 0.85
CA LEU A 60 -11.22 4.67 -0.15
C LEU A 60 -11.34 3.18 -0.47
N TYR A 61 -11.53 2.35 0.56
CA TYR A 61 -11.72 0.91 0.36
C TYR A 61 -12.90 0.64 -0.56
N ARG A 62 -14.05 1.26 -0.27
CA ARG A 62 -15.27 1.05 -1.06
C ARG A 62 -15.14 1.52 -2.50
N LYS A 63 -14.40 2.59 -2.73
CA LYS A 63 -14.18 3.10 -4.09
C LYS A 63 -13.32 2.16 -4.92
N VAL A 64 -12.39 1.47 -4.30
CA VAL A 64 -11.34 0.75 -4.99
C VAL A 64 -11.63 -0.75 -5.10
N VAL A 65 -12.25 -1.35 -4.08
CA VAL A 65 -12.37 -2.80 -3.99
C VAL A 65 -13.08 -3.43 -5.18
N ASP A 66 -14.11 -2.77 -5.70
CA ASP A 66 -14.90 -3.33 -6.80
C ASP A 66 -14.16 -3.31 -8.14
N GLU A 67 -13.13 -2.49 -8.26
CA GLU A 67 -12.31 -2.43 -9.47
C GLU A 67 -11.33 -3.59 -9.58
N TYR A 68 -11.07 -4.28 -8.47
CA TYR A 68 -10.06 -5.34 -8.39
C TYR A 68 -10.61 -6.59 -7.72
N PRO A 69 -11.67 -7.20 -8.29
CA PRO A 69 -12.29 -8.38 -7.67
C PRO A 69 -11.36 -9.58 -7.57
N GLU A 70 -10.33 -9.62 -8.39
CA GLU A 70 -9.33 -10.71 -8.38
C GLU A 70 -8.28 -10.55 -7.28
N TYR A 71 -8.20 -9.40 -6.64
CA TYR A 71 -7.21 -9.12 -5.59
C TYR A 71 -7.79 -9.29 -4.20
N GLN A 72 -6.94 -9.61 -3.24
CA GLN A 72 -7.34 -9.82 -1.84
C GLN A 72 -7.22 -8.50 -1.08
N LEU A 73 -8.28 -7.71 -1.11
CA LEU A 73 -8.29 -6.38 -0.49
C LEU A 73 -9.14 -6.38 0.77
N LEU A 74 -8.60 -5.82 1.85
CA LEU A 74 -9.27 -5.75 3.14
C LEU A 74 -9.32 -4.32 3.65
N GLN A 75 -10.43 -3.98 4.28
CA GLN A 75 -10.54 -2.73 5.02
C GLN A 75 -10.04 -2.97 6.43
N THR A 76 -8.80 -2.64 6.67
CA THR A 76 -8.18 -2.83 7.97
C THR A 76 -6.94 -1.96 8.11
N ASP A 77 -6.55 -1.71 9.34
CA ASP A 77 -5.25 -1.11 9.64
C ASP A 77 -4.18 -2.18 9.37
N PHE A 78 -3.19 -1.86 8.58
CA PHE A 78 -2.10 -2.78 8.29
C PHE A 78 -1.43 -3.30 9.57
N LEU A 79 -1.33 -2.47 10.60
CA LEU A 79 -0.72 -2.87 11.87
C LEU A 79 -1.50 -3.98 12.57
N ASN A 80 -2.78 -4.15 12.25
CA ASN A 80 -3.63 -5.21 12.76
C ASN A 80 -3.78 -6.38 11.79
N TYR A 81 -3.16 -6.27 10.62
CA TYR A 81 -3.22 -7.30 9.61
C TYR A 81 -2.28 -8.44 9.98
N ASN A 82 -2.80 -9.64 10.01
CA ASN A 82 -2.03 -10.81 10.42
C ASN A 82 -2.22 -11.93 9.38
N PRO A 83 -1.59 -11.79 8.21
CA PRO A 83 -1.74 -12.79 7.15
C PRO A 83 -1.01 -14.08 7.48
N ARG A 84 -1.52 -15.18 6.96
CA ARG A 84 -0.84 -16.47 7.04
C ARG A 84 0.14 -16.66 5.91
N GLU A 85 -0.08 -15.96 4.81
CA GLU A 85 0.75 -16.02 3.63
C GLU A 85 2.02 -15.21 3.81
N ARG A 86 3.04 -15.59 3.06
CA ARG A 86 4.26 -14.82 2.94
C ARG A 86 4.21 -14.03 1.65
N PHE A 87 4.86 -12.89 1.64
CA PHE A 87 4.90 -12.00 0.48
C PHE A 87 6.30 -11.97 -0.12
N ASP A 88 6.36 -11.96 -1.45
CA ASP A 88 7.62 -11.87 -2.18
C ASP A 88 8.03 -10.41 -2.38
N GLY A 89 7.06 -9.52 -2.35
CA GLY A 89 7.32 -8.09 -2.48
C GLY A 89 6.28 -7.27 -1.75
N ILE A 90 6.71 -6.10 -1.29
CA ILE A 90 5.83 -5.10 -0.67
C ILE A 90 6.06 -3.79 -1.39
N ILE A 91 4.97 -3.15 -1.80
CA ILE A 91 5.04 -1.85 -2.44
C ILE A 91 4.19 -0.87 -1.66
N MET A 92 4.78 0.26 -1.26
CA MET A 92 4.05 1.24 -0.49
C MET A 92 4.64 2.63 -0.66
N ASN A 93 3.77 3.61 -0.53
CA ASN A 93 4.14 5.00 -0.37
C ASN A 93 3.49 5.43 0.94
N PRO A 94 4.21 5.35 2.08
CA PRO A 94 3.60 5.58 3.38
C PRO A 94 3.03 7.00 3.49
N PRO A 95 1.99 7.19 4.31
CA PRO A 95 1.43 8.51 4.53
C PRO A 95 2.50 9.49 5.03
N TYR A 96 2.41 10.72 4.55
CA TYR A 96 3.29 11.79 5.00
C TYR A 96 2.91 12.20 6.42
N VAL A 97 3.89 12.26 7.32
CA VAL A 97 3.66 12.62 8.72
C VAL A 97 4.21 14.01 8.98
N ARG A 98 3.41 14.87 9.65
CA ARG A 98 3.84 16.22 9.99
C ARG A 98 4.99 16.18 10.98
N GLN A 99 5.78 17.26 10.99
CA GLN A 99 6.92 17.39 11.86
C GLN A 99 6.54 17.28 13.35
N GLU A 100 5.41 17.84 13.75
CA GLU A 100 4.96 17.78 15.15
C GLU A 100 4.76 16.33 15.61
N LYS A 101 4.24 15.48 14.74
CA LYS A 101 4.04 14.06 15.09
C LYS A 101 5.37 13.32 15.18
N ILE A 102 6.32 13.67 14.35
CA ILE A 102 7.66 13.09 14.43
C ILE A 102 8.32 13.50 15.76
N ASP A 103 8.17 14.75 16.15
CA ASP A 103 8.71 15.25 17.42
C ASP A 103 8.06 14.55 18.62
N ASP A 104 6.76 14.27 18.55
CA ASP A 104 6.07 13.52 19.59
C ASP A 104 6.62 12.11 19.73
N LEU A 105 6.90 11.45 18.61
CA LEU A 105 7.50 10.12 18.61
C LEU A 105 8.88 10.14 19.28
N GLU A 106 9.67 11.16 18.99
CA GLU A 106 10.98 11.31 19.61
C GLU A 106 10.88 11.52 21.12
N SER A 107 9.92 12.32 21.57
CA SER A 107 9.72 12.56 22.99
C SER A 107 9.33 11.28 23.73
N LEU A 108 8.79 10.28 23.02
CA LEU A 108 8.49 8.98 23.57
C LEU A 108 9.65 8.00 23.43
N GLY A 109 10.79 8.44 22.92
CA GLY A 109 11.97 7.60 22.74
C GLY A 109 11.96 6.77 21.47
N ILE A 110 11.11 7.11 20.51
CA ILE A 110 11.02 6.40 19.23
C ILE A 110 11.84 7.14 18.19
N SER A 111 12.71 6.41 17.47
CA SER A 111 13.57 6.99 16.44
C SER A 111 12.77 7.46 15.22
N LYS A 112 13.24 8.54 14.59
CA LYS A 112 12.73 9.00 13.31
C LYS A 112 13.14 8.10 12.14
N GLU A 113 14.19 7.36 12.31
CA GLU A 113 14.78 6.53 11.24
C GLU A 113 14.02 5.26 10.99
#